data_14edd1c3f7cd31806988146cb0f6e633
#
_entry.id   14edd1c3f7cd31806988146cb0f6e633
#
_cell.length_a   1.000
_cell.length_b   1.000
_cell.length_c   1.000
_cell.angle_alpha   90.00
_cell.angle_beta   90.00
_cell.angle_gamma   90.00
#
_symmetry.space_group_name_H-M   'P 1'
#
loop_
_entity.id
_entity.type
_entity.pdbx_description
1 polymer ?
#
loop_
_entity_poly.entity_id
_entity_poly.type
_entity_poly.pdbx_seq_one_letter_code
_entity_poly.pdbx_strand_id
1 'polypeptide(L)'
;GFPRGICVFCMNRDSWNSLTDNQKRVMWKHMPGVSARSTIIGYVNEDAKVKKLALAKGIKFVKGGNDFTTLKASHTESERMAIPKSMKKLGVRNPEVLMKKFLEIYPRWLKLAGSIDNDVDKFAAALQSEIYSKIDPTKW
;
A
#
# COMPACT_ATOMS: atom_id res chain seq x y z
N GLY A 1 -1.97 12.79 7.79
CA GLY A 1 -1.56 13.03 6.41
C GLY A 1 -2.69 12.69 5.46
N PHE A 2 -2.75 13.35 4.33
CA PHE A 2 -3.65 12.94 3.25
C PHE A 2 -3.29 11.51 2.81
N PRO A 3 -4.26 10.73 2.31
CA PRO A 3 -3.98 9.41 1.78
C PRO A 3 -2.89 9.54 0.71
N ARG A 4 -1.79 8.83 0.89
CA ARG A 4 -0.74 8.74 -0.13
C ARG A 4 -1.30 7.95 -1.30
N GLY A 5 -0.93 8.33 -2.51
CA GLY A 5 -1.29 7.57 -3.70
C GLY A 5 -0.91 6.10 -3.54
N ILE A 6 -1.81 5.22 -3.94
CA ILE A 6 -1.53 3.78 -3.95
C ILE A 6 -0.97 3.44 -5.33
N CYS A 7 0.23 2.89 -5.37
CA CYS A 7 0.77 2.32 -6.59
C CYS A 7 0.19 0.93 -6.80
N VAL A 8 -0.47 0.71 -7.92
CA VAL A 8 -1.04 -0.60 -8.28
C VAL A 8 -0.33 -1.08 -9.54
N PHE A 9 0.19 -2.28 -9.51
CA PHE A 9 0.68 -2.95 -10.70
C PHE A 9 -0.46 -3.82 -11.24
N CYS A 10 -0.95 -3.48 -12.41
CA CYS A 10 -2.02 -4.24 -13.08
C CYS A 10 -1.49 -4.83 -14.37
N MET A 11 -1.91 -6.04 -14.66
CA MET A 11 -1.68 -6.70 -15.93
C MET A 11 -3.01 -7.21 -16.48
N ASN A 12 -3.20 -7.10 -17.79
CA ASN A 12 -4.37 -7.69 -18.45
C ASN A 12 -4.34 -9.23 -18.25
N ARG A 13 -5.51 -9.82 -17.97
CA ARG A 13 -5.64 -11.23 -17.68
C ARG A 13 -5.16 -12.13 -18.83
N ASP A 14 -5.51 -11.77 -20.07
CA ASP A 14 -5.11 -12.56 -21.24
C ASP A 14 -3.61 -12.49 -21.46
N SER A 15 -3.00 -11.31 -21.26
CA SER A 15 -1.54 -11.14 -21.27
C SER A 15 -0.87 -12.00 -20.20
N TRP A 16 -1.44 -12.06 -18.97
CA TRP A 16 -0.93 -12.93 -17.92
C TRP A 16 -1.06 -14.41 -18.29
N ASN A 17 -2.20 -14.81 -18.84
CA ASN A 17 -2.46 -16.19 -19.23
C ASN A 17 -1.61 -16.66 -20.40
N SER A 18 -1.16 -15.75 -21.27
CA SER A 18 -0.25 -16.07 -22.38
C SER A 18 1.20 -16.33 -21.94
N LEU A 19 1.55 -16.00 -20.71
CA LEU A 19 2.88 -16.26 -20.16
C LEU A 19 3.04 -17.74 -19.79
N THR A 20 4.23 -18.28 -20.05
CA THR A 20 4.62 -19.58 -19.52
C THR A 20 4.76 -19.56 -18.01
N ASP A 21 4.65 -20.69 -17.34
CA ASP A 21 4.84 -20.80 -15.89
C ASP A 21 6.21 -20.27 -15.44
N ASN A 22 7.25 -20.48 -16.22
CA ASN A 22 8.56 -19.95 -15.93
C ASN A 22 8.59 -18.42 -15.98
N GLN A 23 7.97 -17.81 -16.99
CA GLN A 23 7.86 -16.35 -17.09
C GLN A 23 7.06 -15.76 -15.92
N LYS A 24 5.95 -16.37 -15.54
CA LYS A 24 5.16 -15.98 -14.37
C LYS A 24 6.01 -16.03 -13.09
N ARG A 25 6.77 -17.10 -12.86
CA ARG A 25 7.66 -17.23 -11.70
C ARG A 25 8.79 -16.21 -11.69
N VAL A 26 9.39 -15.91 -12.84
CA VAL A 26 10.43 -14.88 -12.96
C VAL A 26 9.86 -13.51 -12.62
N MET A 27 8.72 -13.12 -13.21
CA MET A 27 8.05 -11.86 -12.87
C MET A 27 7.73 -11.79 -11.37
N TRP A 28 7.14 -12.83 -10.82
CA TRP A 28 6.74 -12.89 -9.41
C TRP A 28 7.93 -12.75 -8.45
N LYS A 29 9.05 -13.37 -8.78
CA LYS A 29 10.31 -13.27 -8.02
C LYS A 29 10.83 -11.83 -7.92
N HIS A 30 10.64 -11.02 -8.96
CA HIS A 30 11.15 -9.65 -9.00
C HIS A 30 10.17 -8.61 -8.45
N MET A 31 8.88 -8.91 -8.34
CA MET A 31 7.85 -7.98 -7.88
C MET A 31 8.12 -7.36 -6.49
N PRO A 32 8.62 -8.08 -5.47
CA PRO A 32 8.95 -7.47 -4.18
C PRO A 32 9.95 -6.33 -4.31
N GLY A 33 11.02 -6.54 -5.10
CA GLY A 33 12.04 -5.52 -5.34
C GLY A 33 11.50 -4.31 -6.12
N VAL A 34 10.66 -4.54 -7.12
CA VAL A 34 9.98 -3.47 -7.88
C VAL A 34 9.08 -2.66 -6.95
N SER A 35 8.24 -3.32 -6.16
CA SER A 35 7.33 -2.66 -5.22
C SER A 35 8.08 -1.86 -4.15
N ALA A 36 9.15 -2.43 -3.59
CA ALA A 36 9.96 -1.76 -2.58
C ALA A 36 10.66 -0.51 -3.14
N ARG A 37 11.29 -0.61 -4.32
CA ARG A 37 11.94 0.53 -4.98
C ARG A 37 10.94 1.62 -5.34
N SER A 38 9.81 1.25 -5.91
CA SER A 38 8.75 2.20 -6.26
C SER A 38 8.25 2.95 -5.03
N THR A 39 8.08 2.26 -3.91
CA THR A 39 7.60 2.87 -2.67
C THR A 39 8.65 3.75 -2.01
N ILE A 40 9.85 3.23 -1.78
CA ILE A 40 10.88 3.95 -1.02
C ILE A 40 11.51 5.05 -1.86
N ILE A 41 11.95 4.74 -3.07
CA ILE A 41 12.65 5.70 -3.93
C ILE A 41 11.64 6.66 -4.56
N GLY A 42 10.56 6.12 -5.15
CA GLY A 42 9.59 6.92 -5.91
C GLY A 42 8.67 7.79 -5.06
N TYR A 43 8.39 7.40 -3.80
CA TYR A 43 7.51 8.17 -2.93
C TYR A 43 8.23 8.75 -1.71
N VAL A 44 8.86 7.91 -0.87
CA VAL A 44 9.39 8.37 0.40
C VAL A 44 10.53 9.37 0.20
N ASN A 45 11.48 9.03 -0.66
CA ASN A 45 12.64 9.89 -0.92
C ASN A 45 12.26 11.15 -1.72
N GLU A 46 11.34 11.03 -2.67
CA GLU A 46 10.85 12.19 -3.43
C GLU A 46 10.02 13.13 -2.55
N ASP A 47 9.15 12.61 -1.66
CA ASP A 47 8.43 13.43 -0.68
C ASP A 47 9.41 14.26 0.19
N ALA A 48 10.52 13.68 0.62
CA ALA A 48 11.54 14.36 1.40
C ALA A 48 12.21 15.49 0.61
N LYS A 49 12.54 15.26 -0.66
CA LYS A 49 13.10 16.29 -1.56
C LYS A 49 12.11 17.42 -1.81
N VAL A 50 10.87 17.09 -2.16
CA VAL A 50 9.81 18.08 -2.41
C VAL A 50 9.55 18.92 -1.17
N LYS A 51 9.50 18.29 0.01
CA LYS A 51 9.35 19.01 1.28
C LYS A 51 10.49 20.00 1.51
N LYS A 52 11.74 19.60 1.25
CA LYS A 52 12.91 20.49 1.37
C LYS A 52 12.80 21.69 0.42
N LEU A 53 12.42 21.45 -0.84
CA LEU A 53 12.22 22.52 -1.82
C LEU A 53 11.07 23.45 -1.44
N ALA A 54 9.97 22.93 -0.95
CA ALA A 54 8.83 23.71 -0.49
C ALA A 54 9.20 24.65 0.67
N LEU A 55 9.93 24.12 1.66
CA LEU A 55 10.45 24.94 2.77
C LEU A 55 11.39 26.04 2.29
N ALA A 56 12.29 25.75 1.35
CA ALA A 56 13.18 26.73 0.75
C ALA A 56 12.43 27.85 0.00
N LYS A 57 11.23 27.57 -0.51
CA LYS A 57 10.32 28.53 -1.16
C LYS A 57 9.38 29.25 -0.17
N GLY A 58 9.57 29.09 1.13
CA GLY A 58 8.77 29.74 2.16
C GLY A 58 7.42 29.07 2.44
N ILE A 59 7.13 27.90 1.89
CA ILE A 59 5.90 27.14 2.19
C ILE A 59 6.00 26.61 3.62
N LYS A 60 4.99 26.90 4.43
CA LYS A 60 4.91 26.43 5.82
C LYS A 60 4.10 25.16 5.92
N PHE A 61 4.65 24.16 6.58
CA PHE A 61 3.90 22.94 6.94
C PHE A 61 3.31 23.12 8.33
N VAL A 62 1.98 23.14 8.41
CA VAL A 62 1.25 23.33 9.66
C VAL A 62 0.73 21.99 10.15
N LYS A 63 0.94 21.69 11.43
CA LYS A 63 0.34 20.51 12.07
C LYS A 63 -1.11 20.88 12.45
N GLY A 64 -2.07 20.03 12.07
CA GLY A 64 -3.46 20.22 12.48
C GLY A 64 -3.62 20.19 13.99
N GLY A 65 -4.52 21.02 14.52
CA GLY A 65 -4.87 21.07 15.92
C GLY A 65 -5.69 19.86 16.40
N ASN A 66 -6.14 19.91 17.65
CA ASN A 66 -6.95 18.85 18.27
C ASN A 66 -8.31 18.70 17.58
N ASP A 67 -8.93 19.81 17.17
CA ASP A 67 -10.17 19.84 16.40
C ASP A 67 -10.05 19.06 15.08
N PHE A 68 -8.97 19.30 14.34
CA PHE A 68 -8.68 18.54 13.11
C PHE A 68 -8.47 17.04 13.41
N THR A 69 -7.77 16.71 14.49
CA THR A 69 -7.51 15.32 14.87
C THR A 69 -8.80 14.60 15.25
N THR A 70 -9.69 15.27 15.98
CA THR A 70 -11.00 14.75 16.36
C THR A 70 -11.89 14.54 15.14
N LEU A 71 -11.96 15.54 14.24
CA LEU A 71 -12.74 15.45 13.00
C LEU A 71 -12.23 14.30 12.13
N LYS A 72 -10.91 14.14 12.00
CA LYS A 72 -10.31 13.04 11.26
C LYS A 72 -10.65 11.67 11.86
N ALA A 73 -10.63 11.53 13.18
CA ALA A 73 -11.00 10.28 13.85
C ALA A 73 -12.48 9.92 13.60
N SER A 74 -13.38 10.88 13.77
CA SER A 74 -14.81 10.72 13.50
C SER A 74 -15.08 10.35 12.04
N HIS A 75 -14.43 11.02 11.08
CA HIS A 75 -14.56 10.70 9.67
C HIS A 75 -14.03 9.29 9.36
N THR A 76 -12.89 8.90 9.93
CA THR A 76 -12.33 7.56 9.74
C THR A 76 -13.30 6.47 10.21
N GLU A 77 -13.99 6.68 11.32
CA GLU A 77 -14.98 5.72 11.81
C GLU A 77 -16.22 5.66 10.92
N SER A 78 -16.71 6.80 10.48
CA SER A 78 -17.80 6.89 9.50
C SER A 78 -17.46 6.14 8.20
N GLU A 79 -16.25 6.33 7.68
CA GLU A 79 -15.76 5.64 6.48
C GLU A 79 -15.68 4.12 6.67
N ARG A 80 -15.23 3.64 7.82
CA ARG A 80 -15.19 2.21 8.12
C ARG A 80 -16.56 1.54 8.01
N MET A 81 -17.62 2.26 8.37
CA MET A 81 -19.00 1.76 8.26
C MET A 81 -19.55 1.90 6.83
N ALA A 82 -19.16 2.93 6.10
CA ALA A 82 -19.66 3.22 4.76
C ALA A 82 -18.97 2.38 3.65
N ILE A 83 -17.67 2.12 3.77
CA ILE A 83 -16.87 1.41 2.77
C ILE A 83 -17.44 0.04 2.41
N PRO A 84 -17.80 -0.86 3.34
CA PRO A 84 -18.37 -2.17 3.00
C PRO A 84 -19.65 -2.07 2.17
N LYS A 85 -20.52 -1.10 2.47
CA LYS A 85 -21.75 -0.85 1.71
C LYS A 85 -21.45 -0.41 0.27
N SER A 86 -20.48 0.46 0.10
CA SER A 86 -20.02 0.91 -1.23
C SER A 86 -19.38 -0.21 -2.03
N MET A 87 -18.53 -1.00 -1.41
CA MET A 87 -17.88 -2.17 -2.02
C MET A 87 -18.91 -3.21 -2.49
N LYS A 88 -19.98 -3.44 -1.71
CA LYS A 88 -21.07 -4.33 -2.09
C LYS A 88 -21.78 -3.87 -3.34
N LYS A 89 -22.03 -2.56 -3.48
CA LYS A 89 -22.62 -1.96 -4.70
C LYS A 89 -21.72 -2.16 -5.93
N LEU A 90 -20.41 -2.23 -5.74
CA LEU A 90 -19.42 -2.49 -6.80
C LEU A 90 -19.21 -3.99 -7.08
N GLY A 91 -20.02 -4.87 -6.49
CA GLY A 91 -19.96 -6.31 -6.74
C GLY A 91 -18.90 -7.06 -5.93
N VAL A 92 -18.27 -6.41 -4.94
CA VAL A 92 -17.30 -7.09 -4.08
C VAL A 92 -18.02 -8.08 -3.17
N ARG A 93 -17.56 -9.34 -3.18
CA ARG A 93 -18.11 -10.39 -2.30
C ARG A 93 -17.58 -10.24 -0.87
N ASN A 94 -18.48 -10.36 0.10
CA ASN A 94 -18.16 -10.35 1.54
C ASN A 94 -17.29 -9.15 1.98
N PRO A 95 -17.65 -7.91 1.65
CA PRO A 95 -16.82 -6.73 1.92
C PRO A 95 -16.60 -6.52 3.42
N GLU A 96 -17.55 -6.90 4.28
CA GLU A 96 -17.42 -6.82 5.74
C GLU A 96 -16.29 -7.74 6.24
N VAL A 97 -16.20 -8.96 5.70
CA VAL A 97 -15.13 -9.92 6.04
C VAL A 97 -13.78 -9.39 5.57
N LEU A 98 -13.73 -8.80 4.38
CA LEU A 98 -12.50 -8.18 3.86
C LEU A 98 -12.06 -7.01 4.72
N MET A 99 -12.98 -6.14 5.12
CA MET A 99 -12.69 -5.01 6.01
C MET A 99 -12.17 -5.49 7.36
N LYS A 100 -12.80 -6.51 7.96
CA LYS A 100 -12.35 -7.09 9.23
C LYS A 100 -10.92 -7.62 9.11
N LYS A 101 -10.62 -8.42 8.09
CA LYS A 101 -9.27 -8.93 7.84
C LYS A 101 -8.24 -7.82 7.62
N PHE A 102 -8.62 -6.77 6.88
CA PHE A 102 -7.74 -5.62 6.70
C PHE A 102 -7.39 -4.96 8.04
N LEU A 103 -8.38 -4.72 8.90
CA LEU A 103 -8.18 -4.10 10.20
C LEU A 103 -7.35 -4.97 11.16
N GLU A 104 -7.41 -6.30 11.02
CA GLU A 104 -6.56 -7.24 11.78
C GLU A 104 -5.09 -7.23 11.30
N ILE A 105 -4.88 -7.11 9.99
CA ILE A 105 -3.54 -7.15 9.38
C ILE A 105 -2.83 -5.79 9.48
N TYR A 106 -3.57 -4.69 9.37
CA TYR A 106 -3.02 -3.34 9.28
C TYR A 106 -2.06 -2.95 10.42
N PRO A 107 -2.37 -3.20 11.72
CA PRO A 107 -1.45 -2.87 12.81
C PRO A 107 -0.12 -3.64 12.73
N ARG A 108 -0.16 -4.90 12.28
CA ARG A 108 1.03 -5.72 12.08
C ARG A 108 1.94 -5.13 10.99
N TRP A 109 1.34 -4.69 9.87
CA TRP A 109 2.08 -4.04 8.79
C TRP A 109 2.63 -2.68 9.20
N LEU A 110 1.93 -1.90 10.02
CA LEU A 110 2.46 -0.65 10.57
C LEU A 110 3.71 -0.89 11.43
N LYS A 111 3.69 -1.93 12.28
CA LYS A 111 4.85 -2.30 13.09
C LYS A 111 6.02 -2.75 12.22
N LEU A 112 5.75 -3.59 11.23
CA LEU A 112 6.77 -4.07 10.28
C LEU A 112 7.37 -2.90 9.49
N ALA A 113 6.55 -1.99 8.96
CA ALA A 113 7.00 -0.81 8.26
C ALA A 113 7.91 0.09 9.12
N GLY A 114 7.60 0.22 10.41
CA GLY A 114 8.46 0.95 11.36
C GLY A 114 9.86 0.33 11.54
N SER A 115 9.98 -0.99 11.39
CA SER A 115 11.26 -1.70 11.50
C SER A 115 12.11 -1.69 10.22
N ILE A 116 11.50 -1.33 9.09
CA ILE A 116 12.16 -1.30 7.77
C ILE A 116 13.05 -0.06 7.61
N ASP A 117 12.71 1.02 8.29
CA ASP A 117 13.46 2.29 8.28
C ASP A 117 13.79 2.80 6.87
N ASN A 118 12.83 2.74 5.95
CA ASN A 118 12.96 3.14 4.55
C ASN A 118 14.07 2.41 3.76
N ASP A 119 14.51 1.26 4.24
CA ASP A 119 15.47 0.41 3.55
C ASP A 119 14.75 -0.42 2.47
N VAL A 120 15.21 -0.28 1.23
CA VAL A 120 14.61 -0.96 0.06
C VAL A 120 14.73 -2.47 0.17
N ASP A 121 15.88 -2.99 0.60
CA ASP A 121 16.14 -4.43 0.62
C ASP A 121 15.41 -5.10 1.78
N LYS A 122 15.34 -4.45 2.94
CA LYS A 122 14.49 -4.91 4.07
C LYS A 122 13.02 -4.94 3.68
N PHE A 123 12.54 -3.92 2.95
CA PHE A 123 11.15 -3.90 2.51
C PHE A 123 10.87 -4.98 1.46
N ALA A 124 11.75 -5.17 0.49
CA ALA A 124 11.63 -6.25 -0.48
C ALA A 124 11.62 -7.63 0.19
N ALA A 125 12.50 -7.86 1.17
CA ALA A 125 12.54 -9.10 1.94
C ALA A 125 11.26 -9.33 2.75
N ALA A 126 10.71 -8.28 3.37
CA ALA A 126 9.44 -8.34 4.08
C ALA A 126 8.27 -8.69 3.14
N LEU A 127 8.18 -8.04 1.98
CA LEU A 127 7.17 -8.38 0.96
C LEU A 127 7.33 -9.83 0.48
N GLN A 128 8.56 -10.27 0.22
CA GLN A 128 8.83 -11.64 -0.19
C GLN A 128 8.34 -12.64 0.85
N SER A 129 8.70 -12.47 2.12
CA SER A 129 8.35 -13.41 3.19
C SER A 129 6.87 -13.39 3.55
N GLU A 130 6.25 -12.21 3.56
CA GLU A 130 4.88 -12.04 4.05
C GLU A 130 3.80 -12.28 2.98
N ILE A 131 4.12 -12.09 1.71
CA ILE A 131 3.17 -12.16 0.61
C ILE A 131 3.63 -13.12 -0.47
N TYR A 132 4.72 -12.79 -1.14
CA TYR A 132 5.07 -13.40 -2.42
C TYR A 132 5.48 -14.87 -2.31
N SER A 133 6.10 -15.30 -1.19
CA SER A 133 6.43 -16.70 -0.94
C SER A 133 5.22 -17.59 -0.66
N LYS A 134 4.07 -17.00 -0.33
CA LYS A 134 2.84 -17.72 0.06
C LYS A 134 1.88 -17.93 -1.12
N ILE A 135 2.21 -17.41 -2.28
CA ILE A 135 1.33 -17.39 -3.45
C ILE A 135 2.04 -18.07 -4.63
N ASP A 136 1.39 -19.02 -5.24
CA ASP A 136 1.85 -19.65 -6.49
C ASP A 136 1.29 -18.84 -7.68
N PRO A 137 2.14 -18.12 -8.43
CA PRO A 137 1.70 -17.25 -9.52
C PRO A 137 1.17 -18.03 -10.73
N THR A 138 1.38 -19.34 -10.79
CA THR A 138 0.92 -20.18 -11.92
C THR A 138 -0.53 -20.64 -11.77
N LYS A 139 -1.13 -20.43 -10.59
CA LYS A 139 -2.51 -20.82 -10.27
C LYS A 139 -3.54 -19.69 -10.40
N TRP A 140 -3.20 -18.64 -11.13
CA TRP A 140 -4.06 -17.47 -11.31
C TRP A 140 -4.63 -17.41 -12.71
#